data_a225bdc9182ae588086b0fdc6e42604d
#
_entry.id   a225bdc9182ae588086b0fdc6e42604d
#
_cell.length_a   1.000
_cell.length_b   1.000
_cell.length_c   1.000
_cell.angle_alpha   90.00
_cell.angle_beta   90.00
_cell.angle_gamma   90.00
#
_symmetry.space_group_name_H-M   'P 1'
#
loop_
_entity.id
_entity.type
_entity.pdbx_description
1 polymer ?
#
loop_
_entity_poly.entity_id
_entity_poly.type
_entity_poly.pdbx_seq_one_letter_code
_entity_poly.pdbx_strand_id
1 'polypeptide(L)'
;LLESHFGLIGTLRLCDSGSRNCFLIGSSGHPPYIARLFEEAEIRSGTGLQTAVLLHLNAAGPELPVPKLIKTLSGASFAEGTHEGRSVALSVTMCNAGRPYTKIAADSEVRYNLGTCLGAINRALVSFPIGRHSNEIIWDIRKAGCSREHMSTMADASDRMIAGQLLDFYDLEVAPRLPHLHQSVLHSGVKDWNATVIEDGSAIANLSDFG
;
A
#
# COMPACT_ATOMS: atom_id res chain seq x y z
N LEU A 1 17.06 -16.34 0.31
CA LEU A 1 16.54 -15.49 -0.79
C LEU A 1 17.13 -14.08 -0.75
N LEU A 2 17.18 -13.40 0.41
CA LEU A 2 17.68 -12.01 0.49
C LEU A 2 19.14 -11.90 0.03
N GLU A 3 20.02 -12.64 0.63
CA GLU A 3 21.44 -12.59 0.29
C GLU A 3 21.70 -13.08 -1.14
N SER A 4 21.14 -14.23 -1.49
CA SER A 4 21.40 -14.87 -2.78
C SER A 4 20.82 -14.12 -3.99
N HIS A 5 19.70 -13.42 -3.82
CA HIS A 5 19.03 -12.73 -4.92
C HIS A 5 19.14 -11.21 -4.88
N PHE A 6 19.32 -10.61 -3.72
CA PHE A 6 19.40 -9.15 -3.59
C PHE A 6 20.77 -8.67 -3.11
N GLY A 7 21.66 -9.56 -2.67
CA GLY A 7 22.94 -9.20 -2.07
C GLY A 7 22.80 -8.48 -0.72
N LEU A 8 21.62 -8.57 -0.08
CA LEU A 8 21.34 -7.89 1.16
C LEU A 8 21.56 -8.81 2.36
N ILE A 9 22.37 -8.34 3.29
CA ILE A 9 22.65 -9.00 4.57
C ILE A 9 22.19 -8.07 5.69
N GLY A 10 21.40 -8.59 6.62
CA GLY A 10 20.92 -7.80 7.75
C GLY A 10 20.02 -8.61 8.69
N THR A 11 19.67 -7.99 9.80
CA THR A 11 18.75 -8.59 10.77
C THR A 11 17.30 -8.34 10.34
N LEU A 12 16.52 -9.42 10.28
CA LEU A 12 15.08 -9.34 9.96
C LEU A 12 14.28 -9.09 11.24
N ARG A 13 13.40 -8.10 11.18
CA ARG A 13 12.41 -7.82 12.22
C ARG A 13 11.03 -7.77 11.56
N LEU A 14 10.03 -8.40 12.18
CA LEU A 14 8.66 -8.30 11.70
C LEU A 14 8.20 -6.84 11.77
N CYS A 15 7.50 -6.37 10.73
CA CYS A 15 6.92 -5.04 10.74
C CYS A 15 5.73 -4.98 11.71
N ASP A 16 5.56 -3.87 12.41
CA ASP A 16 4.45 -3.64 13.33
C ASP A 16 3.10 -3.38 12.59
N SER A 17 3.09 -3.50 11.28
CA SER A 17 1.93 -3.23 10.42
C SER A 17 0.80 -4.27 10.48
N GLY A 18 0.90 -5.26 11.36
CA GLY A 18 -0.07 -6.37 11.45
C GLY A 18 0.02 -7.40 10.31
N SER A 19 0.84 -7.17 9.30
CA SER A 19 1.10 -8.13 8.23
C SER A 19 2.18 -9.12 8.65
N ARG A 20 1.83 -10.40 8.73
CA ARG A 20 2.77 -11.48 9.11
C ARG A 20 3.91 -11.71 8.10
N ASN A 21 3.77 -11.15 6.90
CA ASN A 21 4.67 -11.39 5.77
C ASN A 21 5.56 -10.19 5.43
N CYS A 22 5.63 -9.19 6.30
CA CYS A 22 6.39 -7.96 6.09
C CYS A 22 7.53 -7.87 7.11
N PHE A 23 8.75 -7.70 6.63
CA PHE A 23 9.96 -7.69 7.47
C PHE A 23 10.79 -6.45 7.20
N LEU A 24 11.20 -5.78 8.27
CA LEU A 24 12.20 -4.73 8.21
C LEU A 24 13.60 -5.37 8.18
N ILE A 25 14.43 -4.94 7.25
CA ILE A 25 15.83 -5.35 7.18
C ILE A 25 16.67 -4.23 7.79
N GLY A 26 17.21 -4.48 8.99
CA GLY A 26 18.16 -3.58 9.63
C GLY A 26 19.54 -3.77 9.04
N SER A 27 20.11 -2.73 8.45
CA SER A 27 21.53 -2.65 8.11
C SER A 27 22.09 -1.34 8.63
N SER A 28 23.28 -1.37 9.22
CA SER A 28 23.95 -0.16 9.72
C SER A 28 24.29 0.78 8.55
N GLY A 29 23.83 2.03 8.64
CA GLY A 29 24.22 3.10 7.70
C GLY A 29 23.42 3.19 6.40
N HIS A 30 22.37 2.41 6.20
CA HIS A 30 21.49 2.47 5.04
C HIS A 30 20.05 2.80 5.42
N PRO A 31 19.25 3.41 4.50
CA PRO A 31 17.81 3.51 4.71
C PRO A 31 17.19 2.13 4.96
N PRO A 32 16.08 2.05 5.70
CA PRO A 32 15.46 0.77 6.01
C PRO A 32 14.93 0.12 4.74
N TYR A 33 15.24 -1.17 4.57
CA TYR A 33 14.63 -2.00 3.56
C TYR A 33 13.45 -2.75 4.16
N ILE A 34 12.39 -2.89 3.36
CA ILE A 34 11.24 -3.73 3.68
C ILE A 34 11.23 -4.91 2.74
N ALA A 35 11.30 -6.10 3.30
CA ALA A 35 11.10 -7.35 2.58
C ALA A 35 9.67 -7.82 2.77
N ARG A 36 8.96 -8.09 1.68
CA ARG A 36 7.62 -8.65 1.70
C ARG A 36 7.64 -10.04 1.07
N LEU A 37 7.17 -11.01 1.84
CA LEU A 37 7.03 -12.39 1.40
C LEU A 37 5.59 -12.62 0.93
N PHE A 38 5.43 -13.27 -0.22
CA PHE A 38 4.15 -13.60 -0.83
C PHE A 38 4.04 -15.11 -1.00
N GLU A 39 2.89 -15.66 -0.70
CA GLU A 39 2.57 -17.05 -1.00
C GLU A 39 2.04 -17.21 -2.44
N GLU A 40 2.01 -18.45 -2.94
CA GLU A 40 1.64 -18.74 -4.33
C GLU A 40 0.28 -18.15 -4.74
N ALA A 41 -0.72 -18.17 -3.86
CA ALA A 41 -2.02 -17.58 -4.13
C ALA A 41 -1.96 -16.06 -4.34
N GLU A 42 -1.13 -15.37 -3.55
CA GLU A 42 -0.89 -13.93 -3.67
C GLU A 42 -0.09 -13.60 -4.92
N ILE A 43 0.90 -14.44 -5.28
CA ILE A 43 1.68 -14.30 -6.52
C ILE A 43 0.76 -14.34 -7.75
N ARG A 44 -0.20 -15.26 -7.76
CA ARG A 44 -1.15 -15.41 -8.85
C ARG A 44 -2.20 -14.31 -8.91
N SER A 45 -2.64 -13.80 -7.75
CA SER A 45 -3.77 -12.87 -7.66
C SER A 45 -3.39 -11.39 -7.59
N GLY A 46 -2.18 -11.02 -7.19
CA GLY A 46 -2.01 -9.61 -6.94
C GLY A 46 -0.66 -9.05 -6.55
N THR A 47 0.33 -9.88 -6.24
CA THR A 47 1.70 -9.38 -5.99
C THR A 47 2.19 -8.59 -7.18
N GLY A 48 1.70 -8.95 -8.36
CA GLY A 48 1.93 -8.22 -9.59
C GLY A 48 1.44 -6.78 -9.53
N LEU A 49 0.27 -6.50 -8.95
CA LEU A 49 -0.29 -5.14 -8.95
C LEU A 49 0.57 -4.18 -8.14
N GLN A 50 0.84 -4.47 -6.87
CA GLN A 50 1.63 -3.57 -6.02
C GLN A 50 3.04 -3.34 -6.58
N THR A 51 3.69 -4.40 -7.04
CA THR A 51 5.01 -4.31 -7.68
C THR A 51 4.94 -3.50 -8.97
N ALA A 52 3.93 -3.74 -9.82
CA ALA A 52 3.73 -3.00 -11.07
C ALA A 52 3.43 -1.51 -10.81
N VAL A 53 2.62 -1.19 -9.80
CA VAL A 53 2.33 0.18 -9.37
C VAL A 53 3.62 0.88 -8.92
N LEU A 54 4.42 0.24 -8.06
CA LEU A 54 5.69 0.82 -7.61
C LEU A 54 6.68 1.02 -8.76
N LEU A 55 6.80 0.06 -9.68
CA LEU A 55 7.63 0.22 -10.88
C LEU A 55 7.18 1.41 -11.73
N HIS A 56 5.87 1.54 -11.95
CA HIS A 56 5.30 2.65 -12.70
C HIS A 56 5.58 3.99 -12.03
N LEU A 57 5.32 4.11 -10.73
CA LEU A 57 5.56 5.33 -9.96
C LEU A 57 7.05 5.70 -9.90
N ASN A 58 7.93 4.71 -9.72
CA ASN A 58 9.38 4.94 -9.71
C ASN A 58 9.91 5.41 -11.08
N ALA A 59 9.25 5.03 -12.16
CA ALA A 59 9.59 5.48 -13.51
C ALA A 59 8.97 6.84 -13.88
N ALA A 60 7.70 7.07 -13.47
CA ALA A 60 6.95 8.27 -13.81
C ALA A 60 7.41 9.51 -13.02
N GLY A 61 7.88 9.33 -11.78
CA GLY A 61 8.34 10.43 -10.92
C GLY A 61 9.33 9.90 -9.89
N PRO A 62 10.64 9.89 -10.21
CA PRO A 62 11.65 9.40 -9.28
C PRO A 62 11.71 10.20 -7.97
N GLU A 63 11.18 11.41 -7.96
CA GLU A 63 11.05 12.30 -6.80
C GLU A 63 9.83 12.01 -5.93
N LEU A 64 8.86 11.21 -6.42
CA LEU A 64 7.68 10.85 -5.65
C LEU A 64 8.08 10.14 -4.34
N PRO A 65 7.50 10.53 -3.20
CA PRO A 65 7.82 9.95 -1.91
C PRO A 65 7.14 8.59 -1.72
N VAL A 66 7.52 7.64 -2.55
CA VAL A 66 7.05 6.26 -2.52
C VAL A 66 8.22 5.29 -2.35
N PRO A 67 8.00 4.08 -1.83
CA PRO A 67 9.05 3.08 -1.73
C PRO A 67 9.73 2.84 -3.07
N LYS A 68 11.06 2.72 -3.07
CA LYS A 68 11.82 2.35 -4.25
C LYS A 68 11.96 0.84 -4.31
N LEU A 69 11.50 0.24 -5.41
CA LEU A 69 11.63 -1.18 -5.61
C LEU A 69 13.10 -1.54 -5.88
N ILE A 70 13.63 -2.47 -5.11
CA ILE A 70 14.98 -3.00 -5.29
C ILE A 70 14.90 -4.21 -6.22
N LYS A 71 15.61 -4.14 -7.32
CA LYS A 71 15.71 -5.27 -8.25
C LYS A 71 16.65 -6.33 -7.70
N THR A 72 16.39 -7.58 -8.04
CA THR A 72 17.33 -8.68 -7.80
C THR A 72 18.64 -8.47 -8.57
N LEU A 73 19.66 -9.20 -8.21
CA LEU A 73 20.95 -9.21 -8.92
C LEU A 73 20.81 -9.62 -10.40
N SER A 74 19.75 -10.35 -10.74
CA SER A 74 19.40 -10.72 -12.14
C SER A 74 18.50 -9.67 -12.82
N GLY A 75 18.13 -8.59 -12.14
CA GLY A 75 17.28 -7.53 -12.69
C GLY A 75 15.77 -7.77 -12.55
N ALA A 76 15.34 -8.86 -11.91
CA ALA A 76 13.92 -9.14 -11.67
C ALA A 76 13.35 -8.26 -10.54
N SER A 77 12.03 -8.10 -10.49
CA SER A 77 11.32 -7.29 -9.50
C SER A 77 11.05 -8.04 -8.19
N PHE A 78 11.14 -9.35 -8.21
CA PHE A 78 11.00 -10.22 -7.05
C PHE A 78 11.84 -11.49 -7.25
N ALA A 79 12.18 -12.16 -6.15
CA ALA A 79 12.84 -13.46 -6.17
C ALA A 79 11.81 -14.54 -5.86
N GLU A 80 11.82 -15.62 -6.64
CA GLU A 80 11.00 -16.80 -6.38
C GLU A 80 11.80 -17.85 -5.62
N GLY A 81 11.11 -18.66 -4.83
CA GLY A 81 11.72 -19.75 -4.08
C GLY A 81 10.69 -20.70 -3.53
N THR A 82 11.15 -21.64 -2.72
CA THR A 82 10.28 -22.63 -2.07
C THR A 82 10.52 -22.61 -0.56
N HIS A 83 9.47 -22.59 0.22
CA HIS A 83 9.50 -22.71 1.66
C HIS A 83 8.50 -23.79 2.08
N GLU A 84 8.97 -24.82 2.80
CA GLU A 84 8.17 -25.99 3.22
C GLU A 84 7.35 -26.62 2.09
N GLY A 85 7.94 -26.71 0.90
CA GLY A 85 7.30 -27.28 -0.28
C GLY A 85 6.27 -26.39 -0.98
N ARG A 86 6.11 -25.14 -0.54
CA ARG A 86 5.22 -24.13 -1.17
C ARG A 86 6.01 -23.10 -1.92
N SER A 87 5.49 -22.67 -3.07
CA SER A 87 6.08 -21.56 -3.83
C SER A 87 5.90 -20.26 -3.06
N VAL A 88 6.97 -19.48 -2.94
CA VAL A 88 6.99 -18.17 -2.31
C VAL A 88 7.70 -17.17 -3.22
N ALA A 89 7.31 -15.90 -3.14
CA ALA A 89 8.06 -14.82 -3.77
C ALA A 89 8.45 -13.77 -2.73
N LEU A 90 9.59 -13.14 -2.94
CA LEU A 90 10.13 -12.09 -2.09
C LEU A 90 10.36 -10.83 -2.91
N SER A 91 9.73 -9.73 -2.53
CA SER A 91 10.09 -8.40 -3.02
C SER A 91 10.79 -7.60 -1.93
N VAL A 92 11.64 -6.67 -2.35
CA VAL A 92 12.33 -5.77 -1.45
C VAL A 92 12.10 -4.34 -1.92
N THR A 93 11.74 -3.47 -0.99
CA THR A 93 11.64 -2.03 -1.22
C THR A 93 12.55 -1.28 -0.25
N MET A 94 13.04 -0.14 -0.68
CA MET A 94 13.74 0.83 0.16
C MET A 94 12.78 1.99 0.45
N CYS A 95 12.58 2.31 1.71
CA CYS A 95 11.79 3.46 2.13
C CYS A 95 12.71 4.63 2.47
N ASN A 96 12.30 5.84 2.11
CA ASN A 96 13.00 7.03 2.56
C ASN A 96 12.92 7.12 4.09
N ALA A 97 14.03 7.51 4.71
CA ALA A 97 14.06 7.72 6.17
C ALA A 97 13.11 8.86 6.54
N GLY A 98 12.40 8.70 7.64
CA GLY A 98 11.48 9.69 8.16
C GLY A 98 10.87 9.25 9.48
N ARG A 99 10.22 10.19 10.16
CA ARG A 99 9.47 9.91 11.39
C ARG A 99 8.08 9.39 11.02
N PRO A 100 7.56 8.36 11.69
CA PRO A 100 6.19 7.90 11.47
C PRO A 100 5.18 9.05 11.66
N TYR A 101 4.25 9.20 10.73
CA TYR A 101 3.21 10.24 10.79
C TYR A 101 2.41 10.15 12.10
N THR A 102 2.19 8.95 12.64
CA THR A 102 1.58 8.72 13.97
C THR A 102 2.33 9.35 15.13
N LYS A 103 3.60 9.70 14.96
CA LYS A 103 4.46 10.31 15.98
C LYS A 103 4.57 11.82 15.86
N ILE A 104 3.80 12.42 14.96
CA ILE A 104 3.86 13.85 14.65
C ILE A 104 2.51 14.47 15.01
N ALA A 105 2.56 15.64 15.64
CA ALA A 105 1.36 16.48 15.77
C ALA A 105 1.03 17.01 14.37
N ALA A 106 0.08 16.37 13.69
CA ALA A 106 -0.31 16.76 12.36
C ALA A 106 -1.04 18.11 12.39
N ASP A 107 -0.33 19.18 12.11
CA ASP A 107 -0.89 20.51 11.90
C ASP A 107 -1.50 20.64 10.49
N SER A 108 -1.94 21.83 10.12
CA SER A 108 -2.55 22.10 8.83
C SER A 108 -1.56 21.94 7.67
N GLU A 109 -0.29 22.24 7.89
CA GLU A 109 0.75 22.16 6.87
C GLU A 109 1.10 20.72 6.53
N VAL A 110 1.31 19.88 7.54
CA VAL A 110 1.58 18.45 7.34
C VAL A 110 0.41 17.76 6.62
N ARG A 111 -0.83 18.10 7.00
CA ARG A 111 -2.03 17.58 6.30
C ARG A 111 -2.12 18.05 4.85
N TYR A 112 -1.81 19.31 4.58
CA TYR A 112 -1.75 19.85 3.23
C TYR A 112 -0.69 19.14 2.39
N ASN A 113 0.50 18.91 2.94
CA ASN A 113 1.59 18.21 2.29
C ASN A 113 1.25 16.74 1.98
N LEU A 114 0.54 16.06 2.90
CA LEU A 114 0.03 14.70 2.64
C LEU A 114 -0.97 14.69 1.48
N GLY A 115 -1.91 15.65 1.45
CA GLY A 115 -2.86 15.79 0.35
C GLY A 115 -2.19 16.08 -0.99
N THR A 116 -1.18 16.94 -0.99
CA THR A 116 -0.37 17.28 -2.19
C THR A 116 0.38 16.06 -2.70
N CYS A 117 1.03 15.31 -1.79
CA CYS A 117 1.71 14.05 -2.10
C CYS A 117 0.75 13.04 -2.74
N LEU A 118 -0.41 12.81 -2.10
CA LEU A 118 -1.43 11.89 -2.61
C LEU A 118 -1.93 12.33 -3.99
N GLY A 119 -2.15 13.62 -4.20
CA GLY A 119 -2.55 14.18 -5.49
C GLY A 119 -1.52 13.94 -6.58
N ALA A 120 -0.23 14.07 -6.27
CA ALA A 120 0.87 13.80 -7.21
C ALA A 120 0.95 12.31 -7.57
N ILE A 121 0.83 11.42 -6.58
CA ILE A 121 0.81 9.97 -6.79
C ILE A 121 -0.39 9.57 -7.66
N ASN A 122 -1.60 10.02 -7.32
CA ASN A 122 -2.80 9.70 -8.08
C ASN A 122 -2.71 10.22 -9.53
N ARG A 123 -2.13 11.39 -9.75
CA ARG A 123 -1.88 11.92 -11.10
C ARG A 123 -0.92 11.04 -11.89
N ALA A 124 0.15 10.57 -11.28
CA ALA A 124 1.08 9.65 -11.92
C ALA A 124 0.41 8.32 -12.28
N LEU A 125 -0.56 7.85 -11.47
CA LEU A 125 -1.30 6.62 -11.70
C LEU A 125 -2.39 6.72 -12.78
N VAL A 126 -2.75 7.90 -13.26
CA VAL A 126 -3.75 8.05 -14.35
C VAL A 126 -3.34 7.28 -15.60
N SER A 127 -2.04 7.22 -15.91
CA SER A 127 -1.52 6.48 -17.07
C SER A 127 -1.23 5.00 -16.79
N PHE A 128 -1.47 4.51 -15.57
CA PHE A 128 -1.26 3.11 -15.24
C PHE A 128 -2.32 2.21 -15.88
N PRO A 129 -1.94 1.12 -16.58
CA PRO A 129 -2.90 0.26 -17.27
C PRO A 129 -3.72 -0.58 -16.29
N ILE A 130 -5.02 -0.34 -16.21
CA ILE A 130 -5.96 -1.01 -15.29
C ILE A 130 -6.23 -2.48 -15.68
N GLY A 131 -6.08 -2.84 -16.93
CA GLY A 131 -6.75 -3.97 -17.61
C GLY A 131 -6.39 -5.41 -17.20
N ARG A 132 -5.47 -5.66 -16.26
CA ARG A 132 -5.09 -7.03 -15.85
C ARG A 132 -5.02 -7.27 -14.34
N HIS A 133 -5.31 -6.27 -13.54
CA HIS A 133 -5.06 -6.29 -12.11
C HIS A 133 -6.36 -6.04 -11.30
N SER A 134 -7.50 -6.54 -11.79
CA SER A 134 -8.75 -6.47 -11.04
C SER A 134 -8.69 -7.42 -9.85
N ASN A 135 -7.97 -7.04 -8.81
CA ASN A 135 -8.08 -7.75 -7.56
C ASN A 135 -9.41 -7.41 -6.92
N GLU A 136 -10.03 -8.40 -6.36
CA GLU A 136 -11.17 -8.22 -5.50
C GLU A 136 -10.73 -7.60 -4.17
N ILE A 137 -10.44 -6.30 -4.21
CA ILE A 137 -10.07 -5.54 -3.02
C ILE A 137 -11.36 -5.30 -2.22
N ILE A 138 -11.34 -5.76 -0.98
CA ILE A 138 -12.50 -5.65 -0.06
C ILE A 138 -12.84 -4.19 0.28
N TRP A 139 -11.82 -3.31 0.26
CA TRP A 139 -11.94 -1.88 0.54
C TRP A 139 -12.33 -1.03 -0.68
N ASP A 140 -12.63 -1.67 -1.81
CA ASP A 140 -13.10 -0.95 -2.99
C ASP A 140 -14.48 -0.34 -2.71
N ILE A 141 -14.59 0.97 -2.84
CA ILE A 141 -15.85 1.68 -2.59
C ILE A 141 -17.00 1.15 -3.46
N ARG A 142 -16.70 0.60 -4.63
CA ARG A 142 -17.71 -0.04 -5.49
C ARG A 142 -18.39 -1.22 -4.83
N LYS A 143 -17.78 -1.80 -3.81
CA LYS A 143 -18.25 -2.95 -3.05
C LYS A 143 -18.79 -2.57 -1.66
N ALA A 144 -18.92 -1.29 -1.35
CA ALA A 144 -19.36 -0.86 0.00
C ALA A 144 -20.70 -1.49 0.39
N GLY A 145 -21.61 -1.70 -0.55
CA GLY A 145 -22.88 -2.38 -0.32
C GLY A 145 -22.76 -3.80 0.26
N CYS A 146 -21.67 -4.53 -0.03
CA CYS A 146 -21.41 -5.86 0.54
C CYS A 146 -21.27 -5.83 2.07
N SER A 147 -20.95 -4.67 2.65
CA SER A 147 -20.85 -4.51 4.11
C SER A 147 -22.18 -4.72 4.84
N ARG A 148 -23.32 -4.68 4.14
CA ARG A 148 -24.65 -4.96 4.72
C ARG A 148 -24.74 -6.35 5.33
N GLU A 149 -24.10 -7.34 4.71
CA GLU A 149 -24.10 -8.73 5.18
C GLU A 149 -23.47 -8.86 6.57
N HIS A 150 -22.56 -7.94 6.92
CA HIS A 150 -21.82 -7.95 8.17
C HIS A 150 -22.44 -7.07 9.26
N MET A 151 -23.47 -6.30 8.97
CA MET A 151 -24.09 -5.41 9.96
C MET A 151 -24.64 -6.14 11.19
N SER A 152 -25.11 -7.40 11.02
CA SER A 152 -25.62 -8.22 12.12
C SER A 152 -24.54 -8.58 13.15
N THR A 153 -23.26 -8.51 12.80
CA THR A 153 -22.13 -8.79 13.70
C THR A 153 -21.78 -7.61 14.62
N MET A 154 -22.30 -6.41 14.32
CA MET A 154 -22.08 -5.23 15.13
C MET A 154 -22.92 -5.35 16.43
N ALA A 155 -22.24 -5.28 17.58
CA ALA A 155 -22.88 -5.44 18.88
C ALA A 155 -23.81 -4.28 19.23
N ASP A 156 -23.38 -3.04 18.94
CA ASP A 156 -24.12 -1.83 19.28
C ASP A 156 -25.24 -1.53 18.27
N ALA A 157 -26.45 -1.27 18.79
CA ALA A 157 -27.62 -0.99 17.96
C ALA A 157 -27.56 0.41 17.32
N SER A 158 -26.94 1.38 17.99
CA SER A 158 -26.77 2.74 17.46
C SER A 158 -25.76 2.72 16.30
N ASP A 159 -24.66 2.01 16.45
CA ASP A 159 -23.67 1.85 15.38
C ASP A 159 -24.26 1.14 14.16
N ARG A 160 -25.08 0.09 14.38
CA ARG A 160 -25.82 -0.57 13.28
C ARG A 160 -26.76 0.38 12.55
N MET A 161 -27.47 1.25 13.30
CA MET A 161 -28.37 2.24 12.72
C MET A 161 -27.59 3.24 11.86
N ILE A 162 -26.48 3.78 12.37
CA ILE A 162 -25.62 4.72 11.63
C ILE A 162 -25.04 4.06 10.37
N ALA A 163 -24.51 2.85 10.50
CA ALA A 163 -23.99 2.10 9.37
C ALA A 163 -25.07 1.84 8.31
N GLY A 164 -26.30 1.52 8.73
CA GLY A 164 -27.44 1.36 7.84
C GLY A 164 -27.74 2.62 7.05
N GLN A 165 -27.83 3.77 7.72
CA GLN A 165 -28.07 5.07 7.08
C GLN A 165 -26.97 5.44 6.09
N LEU A 166 -25.69 5.16 6.40
CA LEU A 166 -24.58 5.40 5.50
C LEU A 166 -24.64 4.50 4.27
N LEU A 167 -25.01 3.24 4.43
CA LEU A 167 -25.19 2.32 3.31
C LEU A 167 -26.40 2.67 2.44
N ASP A 168 -27.49 3.16 3.05
CA ASP A 168 -28.65 3.66 2.30
C ASP A 168 -28.29 4.90 1.48
N PHE A 169 -27.53 5.83 2.06
CA PHE A 169 -26.97 6.98 1.35
C PHE A 169 -26.04 6.52 0.20
N TYR A 170 -25.19 5.54 0.46
CA TYR A 170 -24.30 4.99 -0.56
C TYR A 170 -25.10 4.43 -1.75
N ASP A 171 -26.10 3.58 -1.49
CA ASP A 171 -26.90 2.96 -2.54
C ASP A 171 -27.73 3.99 -3.36
N LEU A 172 -28.24 5.02 -2.69
CA LEU A 172 -29.06 6.05 -3.32
C LEU A 172 -28.24 7.08 -4.08
N GLU A 173 -27.13 7.54 -3.48
CA GLU A 173 -26.44 8.72 -3.95
C GLU A 173 -25.06 8.44 -4.56
N VAL A 174 -24.35 7.41 -4.09
CA VAL A 174 -22.98 7.13 -4.51
C VAL A 174 -22.92 6.07 -5.61
N ALA A 175 -23.46 4.90 -5.36
CA ALA A 175 -23.36 3.76 -6.27
C ALA A 175 -23.84 4.07 -7.71
N PRO A 176 -24.94 4.81 -7.94
CA PRO A 176 -25.38 5.15 -9.29
C PRO A 176 -24.41 6.10 -10.03
N ARG A 177 -23.59 6.86 -9.31
CA ARG A 177 -22.65 7.82 -9.90
C ARG A 177 -21.28 7.20 -10.20
N LEU A 178 -20.89 6.12 -9.53
CA LEU A 178 -19.58 5.48 -9.71
C LEU A 178 -19.25 5.10 -11.16
N PRO A 179 -20.17 4.54 -11.97
CA PRO A 179 -19.89 4.21 -13.37
C PRO A 179 -19.58 5.41 -14.25
N HIS A 180 -19.98 6.62 -13.83
CA HIS A 180 -19.77 7.87 -14.57
C HIS A 180 -18.48 8.60 -14.16
N LEU A 181 -17.79 8.13 -13.12
CA LEU A 181 -16.53 8.70 -12.71
C LEU A 181 -15.36 8.12 -13.51
N HIS A 182 -14.33 8.95 -13.67
CA HIS A 182 -13.07 8.46 -14.22
C HIS A 182 -12.49 7.39 -13.29
N GLN A 183 -12.17 6.24 -13.87
CA GLN A 183 -11.59 5.13 -13.13
C GLN A 183 -10.07 5.10 -13.31
N SER A 184 -9.35 5.00 -12.21
CA SER A 184 -7.89 4.84 -12.17
C SER A 184 -7.49 4.00 -10.97
N VAL A 185 -6.27 3.48 -11.00
CA VAL A 185 -5.67 2.92 -9.80
C VAL A 185 -5.37 4.07 -8.84
N LEU A 186 -5.75 3.90 -7.59
CA LEU A 186 -5.52 4.87 -6.51
C LEU A 186 -4.72 4.21 -5.39
N HIS A 187 -4.08 5.02 -4.54
CA HIS A 187 -3.43 4.49 -3.35
C HIS A 187 -4.45 3.82 -2.39
N SER A 188 -5.64 4.33 -2.28
CA SER A 188 -6.81 3.94 -1.47
C SER A 188 -6.58 3.55 0.00
N GLY A 189 -5.34 3.39 0.46
CA GLY A 189 -4.96 2.97 1.82
C GLY A 189 -4.19 4.03 2.61
N VAL A 190 -4.43 5.33 2.39
CA VAL A 190 -3.74 6.39 3.12
C VAL A 190 -4.18 6.40 4.59
N LYS A 191 -3.26 5.94 5.44
CA LYS A 191 -3.43 5.87 6.90
C LYS A 191 -2.16 6.40 7.56
N ASP A 192 -2.30 6.83 8.80
CA ASP A 192 -1.20 7.46 9.56
C ASP A 192 0.06 6.56 9.67
N TRP A 193 -0.12 5.23 9.72
CA TRP A 193 1.01 4.31 9.79
C TRP A 193 1.64 3.98 8.42
N ASN A 194 0.99 4.37 7.32
CA ASN A 194 1.51 4.19 5.96
C ASN A 194 2.33 5.38 5.47
N ALA A 195 2.42 6.45 6.27
CA ALA A 195 3.15 7.65 5.94
C ALA A 195 4.30 7.92 6.91
N THR A 196 5.41 8.40 6.37
CA THR A 196 6.49 9.01 7.15
C THR A 196 6.75 10.43 6.67
N VAL A 197 7.26 11.26 7.57
CA VAL A 197 7.52 12.68 7.34
C VAL A 197 9.00 12.93 7.58
N ILE A 198 9.62 13.80 6.80
CA ILE A 198 11.03 14.19 7.01
C ILE A 198 11.20 14.81 8.41
N GLU A 199 12.44 14.87 8.90
CA GLU A 199 12.74 15.18 10.30
C GLU A 199 12.14 16.50 10.78
N ASP A 200 12.16 17.54 9.95
CA ASP A 200 11.61 18.88 10.26
C ASP A 200 10.09 19.01 10.06
N GLY A 201 9.42 17.96 9.57
CA GLY A 201 7.97 17.96 9.34
C GLY A 201 7.52 18.63 8.04
N SER A 202 8.41 19.23 7.25
CA SER A 202 8.04 20.07 6.08
C SER A 202 7.55 19.28 4.86
N ALA A 203 7.79 17.97 4.79
CA ALA A 203 7.37 17.14 3.65
C ALA A 203 7.09 15.68 4.02
N ILE A 204 6.31 14.99 3.19
CA ILE A 204 6.13 13.55 3.27
C ILE A 204 7.41 12.87 2.75
N ALA A 205 8.04 12.07 3.58
CA ALA A 205 9.24 11.31 3.22
C ALA A 205 8.89 10.04 2.44
N ASN A 206 7.80 9.37 2.83
CA ASN A 206 7.37 8.14 2.19
C ASN A 206 5.88 7.89 2.42
N LEU A 207 5.19 7.42 1.38
CA LEU A 207 3.83 6.90 1.45
C LEU A 207 3.86 5.47 0.90
N SER A 208 3.51 4.50 1.73
CA SER A 208 3.62 3.06 1.46
C SER A 208 2.27 2.36 1.51
N ASP A 209 2.26 1.06 1.18
CA ASP A 209 1.08 0.19 1.23
C ASP A 209 0.04 0.52 0.15
N PHE A 210 0.45 0.35 -1.10
CA PHE A 210 -0.41 0.36 -2.28
C PHE A 210 -1.15 -0.98 -2.37
N GLY A 211 -2.22 -1.14 -1.60
CA GLY A 211 -2.87 -2.42 -1.50
C GLY A 211 -4.34 -2.46 -1.82
#